data_3d1a9ff7f4005e7513c2f1d09b5f6eb1
#
_entry.id   3d1a9ff7f4005e7513c2f1d09b5f6eb1
#
_cell.length_a   1.000
_cell.length_b   1.000
_cell.length_c   1.000
_cell.angle_alpha   90.00
_cell.angle_beta   90.00
_cell.angle_gamma   90.00
#
_symmetry.space_group_name_H-M   'P 1'
#
loop_
_entity.id
_entity.type
_entity.pdbx_description
1 polymer ?
#
loop_
_entity_poly.entity_id
_entity_poly.type
_entity_poly.pdbx_seq_one_letter_code
_entity_poly.pdbx_strand_id
1 'polypeptide(L)'
;NQVNTYYGLLKQDYGCIDNKDGFSVLPSEKLCTIGDFHSNKKTVLVVGDSHATAYVGMLHVLLSDQHLQAYVVNQSGTPFILGNISNWRENNPMSRNELLRKLIKNKKYDYVVMGGFWDYYPDLPSLDGKKHPPFEVFKIGLREAVKFIVDNKSIPVIMFDNPPLINLSKTCGLTRISFLDCSNNLREVKKI
;
A
#
# COMPACT_ATOMS: atom_id res chain seq x y z
N ASN A 1 -17.47 -5.07 17.02
CA ASN A 1 -18.01 -6.08 16.08
C ASN A 1 -18.02 -5.64 14.61
N GLN A 2 -17.98 -4.35 14.30
CA GLN A 2 -17.92 -3.87 12.91
C GLN A 2 -16.55 -4.13 12.25
N VAL A 3 -15.46 -4.08 12.98
CA VAL A 3 -14.10 -4.30 12.44
C VAL A 3 -13.96 -5.69 11.81
N ASN A 4 -14.56 -6.73 12.39
CA ASN A 4 -14.54 -8.08 11.82
C ASN A 4 -15.34 -8.21 10.52
N THR A 5 -16.33 -7.33 10.28
CA THR A 5 -17.13 -7.34 9.05
C THR A 5 -16.33 -6.78 7.88
N TYR A 6 -15.38 -5.86 8.09
CA TYR A 6 -14.58 -5.24 7.04
C TYR A 6 -13.40 -6.10 6.59
N TYR A 7 -12.73 -6.80 7.51
CA TYR A 7 -11.82 -7.87 7.12
C TYR A 7 -12.54 -8.99 6.35
N GLY A 8 -13.85 -9.17 6.59
CA GLY A 8 -14.71 -10.07 5.85
C GLY A 8 -15.09 -9.57 4.44
N LEU A 9 -15.20 -8.27 4.22
CA LEU A 9 -15.51 -7.68 2.90
C LEU A 9 -14.32 -7.68 1.94
N LEU A 10 -13.10 -7.60 2.47
CA LEU A 10 -11.86 -7.67 1.69
C LEU A 10 -11.21 -9.06 1.76
N LYS A 11 -12.01 -10.11 1.93
CA LYS A 11 -11.51 -11.48 1.98
C LYS A 11 -10.60 -11.77 0.80
N GLN A 12 -9.59 -12.59 1.05
CA GLN A 12 -8.71 -13.19 0.03
C GLN A 12 -9.47 -13.74 -1.18
N ASP A 13 -10.74 -14.16 -0.98
CA ASP A 13 -11.58 -14.74 -2.02
C ASP A 13 -11.93 -13.76 -3.15
N TYR A 14 -11.90 -12.45 -2.91
CA TYR A 14 -12.21 -11.44 -3.93
C TYR A 14 -10.97 -10.89 -4.66
N GLY A 15 -9.78 -11.32 -4.27
CA GLY A 15 -8.53 -10.87 -4.89
C GLY A 15 -8.23 -9.37 -4.67
N CYS A 16 -8.92 -8.70 -3.74
CA CYS A 16 -8.63 -7.30 -3.40
C CYS A 16 -7.23 -7.15 -2.79
N ILE A 17 -6.78 -8.21 -2.14
CA ILE A 17 -5.50 -8.37 -1.51
C ILE A 17 -4.95 -9.71 -1.97
N ASP A 18 -3.70 -9.74 -2.42
CA ASP A 18 -3.01 -10.98 -2.84
C ASP A 18 -3.83 -11.82 -3.83
N ASN A 19 -4.17 -11.23 -4.96
CA ASN A 19 -4.90 -11.93 -6.00
C ASN A 19 -4.21 -13.25 -6.36
N LYS A 20 -4.96 -14.36 -6.28
CA LYS A 20 -4.46 -15.72 -6.61
C LYS A 20 -4.03 -15.84 -8.08
N ASP A 21 -4.63 -15.05 -8.97
CA ASP A 21 -4.29 -14.99 -10.39
C ASP A 21 -3.02 -14.15 -10.66
N GLY A 22 -2.29 -13.83 -9.59
CA GLY A 22 -1.04 -13.07 -9.67
C GLY A 22 -1.27 -11.59 -10.03
N PHE A 23 -0.26 -11.00 -10.65
CA PHE A 23 -0.23 -9.56 -10.95
C PHE A 23 -0.84 -9.20 -12.31
N SER A 24 -1.44 -10.15 -13.01
CA SER A 24 -1.88 -9.99 -14.40
C SER A 24 -3.26 -9.35 -14.56
N VAL A 25 -4.09 -9.35 -13.52
CA VAL A 25 -5.46 -8.82 -13.55
C VAL A 25 -5.75 -8.00 -12.31
N LEU A 26 -6.45 -6.88 -12.45
CA LEU A 26 -6.97 -6.13 -11.31
C LEU A 26 -8.21 -6.80 -10.73
N PRO A 27 -8.39 -6.77 -9.40
CA PRO A 27 -9.58 -7.30 -8.76
C PRO A 27 -10.83 -6.53 -9.18
N SER A 28 -12.00 -7.15 -8.95
CA SER A 28 -13.29 -6.49 -9.25
C SER A 28 -13.46 -5.22 -8.39
N GLU A 29 -13.63 -4.07 -9.02
CA GLU A 29 -13.86 -2.83 -8.32
C GLU A 29 -15.11 -2.90 -7.43
N LYS A 30 -16.21 -3.49 -7.93
CA LYS A 30 -17.44 -3.64 -7.17
C LYS A 30 -17.25 -4.42 -5.86
N LEU A 31 -16.37 -5.42 -5.86
CA LEU A 31 -16.10 -6.25 -4.69
C LEU A 31 -15.04 -5.65 -3.76
N CYS A 32 -14.19 -4.77 -4.29
CA CYS A 32 -13.07 -4.18 -3.58
C CYS A 32 -13.27 -2.69 -3.27
N THR A 33 -14.51 -2.26 -3.16
CA THR A 33 -14.87 -0.89 -2.76
C THR A 33 -15.08 -0.81 -1.25
N ILE A 34 -14.60 0.28 -0.64
CA ILE A 34 -14.81 0.67 0.76
C ILE A 34 -15.33 2.10 0.84
N GLY A 35 -15.76 2.53 2.02
CA GLY A 35 -16.30 3.86 2.27
C GLY A 35 -17.81 3.91 2.12
N ASP A 36 -18.34 5.06 1.70
CA ASP A 36 -19.77 5.28 1.52
C ASP A 36 -20.25 4.76 0.16
N PHE A 37 -20.90 3.62 0.14
CA PHE A 37 -21.42 2.98 -1.09
C PHE A 37 -22.52 3.76 -1.80
N HIS A 38 -23.10 4.76 -1.16
CA HIS A 38 -24.15 5.60 -1.73
C HIS A 38 -23.61 6.94 -2.29
N SER A 39 -22.31 7.17 -2.12
CA SER A 39 -21.70 8.41 -2.58
C SER A 39 -21.44 8.40 -4.08
N ASN A 40 -21.92 9.43 -4.76
CA ASN A 40 -21.56 9.74 -6.15
C ASN A 40 -20.47 10.82 -6.24
N LYS A 41 -19.85 11.13 -5.11
CA LYS A 41 -18.85 12.18 -4.99
C LYS A 41 -17.44 11.66 -5.38
N LYS A 42 -16.42 12.30 -4.83
CA LYS A 42 -15.01 12.02 -5.13
C LYS A 42 -14.65 10.54 -4.97
N THR A 43 -13.84 10.07 -5.89
CA THR A 43 -13.37 8.68 -5.93
C THR A 43 -11.93 8.59 -5.47
N VAL A 44 -11.65 7.58 -4.68
CA VAL A 44 -10.32 7.30 -4.11
C VAL A 44 -9.82 5.96 -4.64
N LEU A 45 -8.54 5.88 -4.97
CA LEU A 45 -7.83 4.62 -5.23
C LEU A 45 -6.86 4.37 -4.07
N VAL A 46 -6.92 3.19 -3.46
CA VAL A 46 -5.97 2.76 -2.42
C VAL A 46 -5.06 1.70 -2.99
N VAL A 47 -3.77 1.94 -2.96
CA VAL A 47 -2.73 1.06 -3.55
C VAL A 47 -1.57 0.86 -2.58
N GLY A 48 -0.93 -0.28 -2.65
CA GLY A 48 0.26 -0.58 -1.88
C GLY A 48 0.41 -2.05 -1.51
N ASP A 49 1.24 -2.30 -0.51
CA ASP A 49 1.53 -3.64 -0.02
C ASP A 49 0.62 -4.08 1.15
N SER A 50 1.06 -5.07 1.93
CA SER A 50 0.31 -5.58 3.10
C SER A 50 0.11 -4.52 4.18
N HIS A 51 0.99 -3.52 4.30
CA HIS A 51 0.81 -2.41 5.24
C HIS A 51 -0.33 -1.48 4.80
N ALA A 52 -0.47 -1.21 3.49
CA ALA A 52 -1.64 -0.52 2.97
C ALA A 52 -2.94 -1.25 3.32
N THR A 53 -2.90 -2.59 3.30
CA THR A 53 -4.03 -3.42 3.70
C THR A 53 -4.41 -3.26 5.17
N ALA A 54 -3.44 -3.10 6.06
CA ALA A 54 -3.70 -2.91 7.49
C ALA A 54 -4.52 -1.64 7.78
N TYR A 55 -4.44 -0.63 6.92
CA TYR A 55 -5.21 0.62 7.07
C TYR A 55 -6.63 0.57 6.51
N VAL A 56 -7.00 -0.45 5.77
CA VAL A 56 -8.27 -0.49 5.05
C VAL A 56 -9.49 -0.30 5.98
N GLY A 57 -9.47 -0.88 7.18
CA GLY A 57 -10.54 -0.68 8.17
C GLY A 57 -10.66 0.77 8.62
N MET A 58 -9.55 1.43 8.92
CA MET A 58 -9.53 2.85 9.29
C MET A 58 -9.97 3.72 8.10
N LEU A 59 -9.47 3.46 6.92
CA LEU A 59 -9.84 4.19 5.70
C LEU A 59 -11.33 4.05 5.40
N HIS A 60 -11.92 2.86 5.61
CA HIS A 60 -13.36 2.69 5.42
C HIS A 60 -14.17 3.65 6.29
N VAL A 61 -13.86 3.74 7.59
CA VAL A 61 -14.55 4.65 8.52
C VAL A 61 -14.38 6.11 8.08
N LEU A 62 -13.14 6.54 7.86
CA LEU A 62 -12.85 7.91 7.44
C LEU A 62 -13.53 8.30 6.12
N LEU A 63 -13.51 7.41 5.14
CA LEU A 63 -14.15 7.65 3.85
C LEU A 63 -15.67 7.68 3.96
N SER A 64 -16.25 6.81 4.79
CA SER A 64 -17.71 6.83 5.05
C SER A 64 -18.14 8.15 5.67
N ASP A 65 -17.43 8.64 6.67
CA ASP A 65 -17.71 9.92 7.33
C ASP A 65 -17.60 11.12 6.38
N GLN A 66 -16.74 11.02 5.38
CA GLN A 66 -16.55 12.06 4.35
C GLN A 66 -17.41 11.87 3.10
N HIS A 67 -18.29 10.88 3.07
CA HIS A 67 -19.09 10.50 1.90
C HIS A 67 -18.24 10.23 0.66
N LEU A 68 -17.13 9.51 0.82
CA LEU A 68 -16.22 9.11 -0.24
C LEU A 68 -16.24 7.60 -0.44
N GLN A 69 -15.88 7.17 -1.65
CA GLN A 69 -15.65 5.76 -1.97
C GLN A 69 -14.20 5.52 -2.36
N ALA A 70 -13.65 4.38 -1.99
CA ALA A 70 -12.34 3.96 -2.46
C ALA A 70 -12.35 2.56 -3.07
N TYR A 71 -11.71 2.44 -4.21
CA TYR A 71 -11.31 1.15 -4.78
C TYR A 71 -9.97 0.74 -4.18
N VAL A 72 -9.88 -0.46 -3.62
CA VAL A 72 -8.68 -0.99 -2.96
C VAL A 72 -8.01 -2.02 -3.86
N VAL A 73 -6.74 -1.81 -4.18
CA VAL A 73 -5.92 -2.71 -5.00
C VAL A 73 -4.55 -2.87 -4.33
N ASN A 74 -4.49 -3.72 -3.31
CA ASN A 74 -3.27 -3.97 -2.56
C ASN A 74 -2.67 -5.33 -2.94
N GLN A 75 -1.34 -5.44 -2.88
CA GLN A 75 -0.63 -6.68 -3.13
C GLN A 75 0.58 -6.80 -2.21
N SER A 76 0.65 -7.87 -1.42
CA SER A 76 1.75 -8.08 -0.47
C SER A 76 3.13 -7.93 -1.11
N GLY A 77 3.99 -7.16 -0.43
CA GLY A 77 5.34 -6.87 -0.90
C GLY A 77 5.42 -6.11 -2.22
N THR A 78 4.37 -5.39 -2.61
CA THR A 78 4.30 -4.62 -3.87
C THR A 78 3.88 -3.18 -3.59
N PRO A 79 4.81 -2.30 -3.24
CA PRO A 79 4.54 -0.87 -3.15
C PRO A 79 4.22 -0.31 -4.55
N PHE A 80 3.39 0.73 -4.61
CA PHE A 80 3.15 1.42 -5.87
C PHE A 80 4.31 2.35 -6.19
N ILE A 81 5.21 1.87 -7.04
CA ILE A 81 6.39 2.57 -7.54
C ILE A 81 6.50 2.41 -9.06
N LEU A 82 7.08 3.38 -9.74
CA LEU A 82 7.22 3.40 -11.20
C LEU A 82 8.67 3.68 -11.63
N GLY A 83 8.94 3.60 -12.93
CA GLY A 83 10.23 3.97 -13.48
C GLY A 83 11.14 2.79 -13.80
N ASN A 84 12.44 3.00 -13.73
CA ASN A 84 13.47 2.05 -14.18
C ASN A 84 13.76 0.96 -13.13
N ILE A 85 12.73 0.19 -12.77
CA ILE A 85 12.78 -0.85 -11.74
C ILE A 85 12.51 -2.20 -12.38
N SER A 86 13.38 -3.17 -12.13
CA SER A 86 13.14 -4.55 -12.55
C SER A 86 12.35 -5.32 -11.49
N ASN A 87 11.85 -6.49 -11.85
CA ASN A 87 11.14 -7.33 -10.90
C ASN A 87 12.07 -7.84 -9.81
N TRP A 88 11.62 -7.75 -8.58
CA TRP A 88 12.36 -8.22 -7.39
C TRP A 88 11.76 -9.50 -6.79
N ARG A 89 10.73 -10.04 -7.42
CA ARG A 89 10.07 -11.29 -7.04
C ARG A 89 9.61 -12.04 -8.29
N GLU A 90 9.47 -13.35 -8.18
CA GLU A 90 9.02 -14.23 -9.27
C GLU A 90 7.62 -13.88 -9.79
N ASN A 91 6.74 -13.39 -8.91
CA ASN A 91 5.38 -13.01 -9.25
C ASN A 91 5.24 -11.63 -9.92
N ASN A 92 6.33 -11.07 -10.42
CA ASN A 92 6.36 -9.90 -11.28
C ASN A 92 5.59 -8.66 -10.74
N PRO A 93 6.02 -8.06 -9.61
CA PRO A 93 5.31 -6.91 -9.02
C PRO A 93 5.21 -5.69 -9.94
N MET A 94 6.13 -5.52 -10.90
CA MET A 94 6.05 -4.41 -11.85
C MET A 94 4.88 -4.56 -12.82
N SER A 95 4.41 -5.76 -13.13
CA SER A 95 3.19 -5.96 -13.91
C SER A 95 1.96 -5.39 -13.19
N ARG A 96 1.85 -5.56 -11.88
CA ARG A 96 0.78 -4.94 -11.07
C ARG A 96 0.87 -3.42 -11.12
N ASN A 97 2.06 -2.86 -10.94
CA ASN A 97 2.25 -1.42 -10.98
C ASN A 97 1.91 -0.84 -12.36
N GLU A 98 2.20 -1.55 -13.44
CA GLU A 98 1.81 -1.14 -14.78
C GLU A 98 0.29 -1.19 -15.00
N LEU A 99 -0.42 -2.19 -14.44
CA LEU A 99 -1.88 -2.23 -14.48
C LEU A 99 -2.49 -1.06 -13.69
N LEU A 100 -1.94 -0.73 -12.52
CA LEU A 100 -2.37 0.43 -11.72
C LEU A 100 -2.10 1.74 -12.47
N ARG A 101 -0.95 1.84 -13.15
CA ARG A 101 -0.63 2.97 -14.01
C ARG A 101 -1.67 3.16 -15.12
N LYS A 102 -2.05 2.08 -15.81
CA LYS A 102 -3.12 2.10 -16.83
C LYS A 102 -4.48 2.46 -16.22
N LEU A 103 -4.80 1.92 -15.04
CA LEU A 103 -6.04 2.23 -14.33
C LEU A 103 -6.14 3.73 -14.01
N ILE A 104 -5.12 4.32 -13.38
CA ILE A 104 -5.08 5.74 -13.03
C ILE A 104 -5.19 6.63 -14.27
N LYS A 105 -4.55 6.25 -15.38
CA LYS A 105 -4.63 6.98 -16.64
C LYS A 105 -6.01 6.94 -17.27
N ASN A 106 -6.70 5.79 -17.21
CA ASN A 106 -7.96 5.57 -17.92
C ASN A 106 -9.18 5.94 -17.07
N LYS A 107 -9.05 5.86 -15.74
CA LYS A 107 -10.10 6.22 -14.80
C LYS A 107 -9.60 7.35 -13.89
N LYS A 108 -10.34 8.43 -13.89
CA LYS A 108 -10.00 9.60 -13.07
C LYS A 108 -10.34 9.32 -11.60
N TYR A 109 -9.34 9.38 -10.75
CA TYR A 109 -9.48 9.39 -9.30
C TYR A 109 -9.17 10.78 -8.77
N ASP A 110 -9.90 11.24 -7.74
CA ASP A 110 -9.58 12.50 -7.08
C ASP A 110 -8.36 12.34 -6.17
N TYR A 111 -8.26 11.19 -5.50
CA TYR A 111 -7.15 10.86 -4.61
C TYR A 111 -6.58 9.48 -4.92
N VAL A 112 -5.27 9.35 -4.82
CA VAL A 112 -4.56 8.06 -4.81
C VAL A 112 -3.84 7.93 -3.48
N VAL A 113 -4.33 7.05 -2.62
CA VAL A 113 -3.74 6.75 -1.31
C VAL A 113 -2.72 5.64 -1.48
N MET A 114 -1.49 5.91 -1.13
CA MET A 114 -0.36 5.00 -1.22
C MET A 114 0.06 4.57 0.18
N GLY A 115 0.05 3.29 0.47
CA GLY A 115 0.55 2.72 1.72
C GLY A 115 1.60 1.65 1.47
N GLY A 116 2.54 1.49 2.38
CA GLY A 116 3.58 0.49 2.22
C GLY A 116 4.50 0.35 3.43
N PHE A 117 5.17 -0.80 3.49
CA PHE A 117 6.26 -1.01 4.43
C PHE A 117 7.55 -0.37 3.87
N TRP A 118 7.62 0.94 3.96
CA TRP A 118 8.59 1.77 3.25
C TRP A 118 10.05 1.40 3.52
N ASP A 119 10.37 0.90 4.71
CA ASP A 119 11.72 0.49 5.10
C ASP A 119 12.12 -0.91 4.58
N TYR A 120 11.20 -1.61 3.92
CA TYR A 120 11.43 -2.99 3.45
C TYR A 120 12.12 -3.08 2.09
N TYR A 121 12.29 -1.97 1.38
CA TYR A 121 12.72 -1.95 -0.02
C TYR A 121 14.08 -1.28 -0.25
N PRO A 122 15.14 -1.59 0.57
CA PRO A 122 16.44 -0.93 0.41
C PRO A 122 17.15 -1.28 -0.90
N ASP A 123 17.03 -2.54 -1.36
CA ASP A 123 17.84 -3.12 -2.43
C ASP A 123 17.00 -3.53 -3.64
N LEU A 124 16.10 -2.65 -4.09
CA LEU A 124 15.35 -2.91 -5.31
C LEU A 124 16.28 -2.90 -6.54
N PRO A 125 16.14 -3.89 -7.44
CA PRO A 125 16.96 -3.95 -8.63
C PRO A 125 16.49 -2.91 -9.67
N SER A 126 17.46 -2.27 -10.33
CA SER A 126 17.18 -1.40 -11.48
C SER A 126 17.28 -2.16 -12.79
N LEU A 127 16.60 -1.67 -13.84
CA LEU A 127 16.65 -2.25 -15.18
C LEU A 127 18.02 -2.07 -15.86
N ASP A 128 18.83 -1.13 -15.41
CA ASP A 128 20.18 -0.91 -15.93
C ASP A 128 21.20 -1.93 -15.41
N GLY A 129 20.78 -2.82 -14.50
CA GLY A 129 21.62 -3.85 -13.90
C GLY A 129 22.72 -3.32 -12.97
N LYS A 130 22.74 -2.02 -12.66
CA LYS A 130 23.76 -1.42 -11.79
C LYS A 130 23.36 -1.59 -10.32
N LYS A 131 24.38 -1.68 -9.49
CA LYS A 131 24.18 -1.61 -8.04
C LYS A 131 24.03 -0.15 -7.62
N HIS A 132 22.95 0.16 -6.93
CA HIS A 132 22.66 1.47 -6.39
C HIS A 132 22.82 1.50 -4.87
N PRO A 133 23.00 2.68 -4.25
CA PRO A 133 22.92 2.82 -2.81
C PRO A 133 21.56 2.34 -2.27
N PRO A 134 21.50 1.87 -1.01
CA PRO A 134 20.24 1.48 -0.39
C PRO A 134 19.15 2.55 -0.55
N PHE A 135 17.94 2.12 -0.84
CA PHE A 135 16.77 2.97 -1.09
C PHE A 135 16.83 3.91 -2.32
N GLU A 136 17.93 3.99 -3.04
CA GLU A 136 18.01 4.93 -4.19
C GLU A 136 16.98 4.59 -5.27
N VAL A 137 16.94 3.33 -5.70
CA VAL A 137 15.98 2.85 -6.72
C VAL A 137 14.53 3.03 -6.22
N PHE A 138 14.27 2.73 -4.94
CA PHE A 138 12.97 2.92 -4.32
C PHE A 138 12.54 4.41 -4.30
N LYS A 139 13.42 5.31 -3.86
CA LYS A 139 13.16 6.76 -3.82
C LYS A 139 12.84 7.31 -5.20
N ILE A 140 13.59 6.90 -6.22
CA ILE A 140 13.33 7.28 -7.61
C ILE A 140 11.96 6.76 -8.02
N GLY A 141 11.67 5.48 -7.79
CA GLY A 141 10.40 4.86 -8.16
C GLY A 141 9.18 5.47 -7.47
N LEU A 142 9.30 5.84 -6.20
CA LEU A 142 8.25 6.54 -5.47
C LEU A 142 8.02 7.95 -6.03
N ARG A 143 9.09 8.68 -6.32
CA ARG A 143 9.01 10.01 -6.96
C ARG A 143 8.30 9.96 -8.32
N GLU A 144 8.65 8.98 -9.15
CA GLU A 144 8.00 8.78 -10.45
C GLU A 144 6.52 8.42 -10.30
N ALA A 145 6.14 7.60 -9.30
CA ALA A 145 4.75 7.29 -9.01
C ALA A 145 3.96 8.54 -8.58
N VAL A 146 4.51 9.33 -7.66
CA VAL A 146 3.88 10.59 -7.21
C VAL A 146 3.72 11.57 -8.37
N LYS A 147 4.79 11.76 -9.17
CA LYS A 147 4.74 12.62 -10.35
C LYS A 147 3.65 12.16 -11.32
N PHE A 148 3.59 10.85 -11.60
CA PHE A 148 2.57 10.28 -12.49
C PHE A 148 1.15 10.54 -11.99
N ILE A 149 0.89 10.38 -10.68
CA ILE A 149 -0.42 10.66 -10.07
C ILE A 149 -0.80 12.13 -10.28
N VAL A 150 0.11 13.06 -10.00
CA VAL A 150 -0.12 14.50 -10.17
C VAL A 150 -0.35 14.87 -11.63
N ASP A 151 0.43 14.32 -12.55
CA ASP A 151 0.29 14.55 -14.00
C ASP A 151 -1.08 14.10 -14.51
N ASN A 152 -1.68 13.08 -13.87
CA ASN A 152 -3.04 12.58 -14.15
C ASN A 152 -4.13 13.30 -13.36
N LYS A 153 -3.83 14.44 -12.72
CA LYS A 153 -4.77 15.31 -11.99
C LYS A 153 -5.39 14.66 -10.75
N SER A 154 -4.73 13.67 -10.18
CA SER A 154 -5.08 13.07 -8.88
C SER A 154 -4.19 13.66 -7.78
N ILE A 155 -4.70 13.67 -6.55
CA ILE A 155 -3.94 14.10 -5.36
C ILE A 155 -3.31 12.86 -4.74
N PRO A 156 -1.98 12.75 -4.68
CA PRO A 156 -1.32 11.65 -3.97
C PRO A 156 -1.42 11.87 -2.46
N VAL A 157 -1.77 10.80 -1.74
CA VAL A 157 -1.76 10.75 -0.27
C VAL A 157 -0.84 9.60 0.14
N ILE A 158 0.27 9.92 0.80
CA ILE A 158 1.22 8.90 1.24
C ILE A 158 1.00 8.64 2.72
N MET A 159 0.71 7.39 3.07
CA MET A 159 0.56 6.96 4.45
C MET A 159 1.90 6.43 4.96
N PHE A 160 2.39 7.05 6.02
CA PHE A 160 3.61 6.63 6.72
C PHE A 160 3.24 6.08 8.09
N ASP A 161 3.59 4.83 8.37
CA ASP A 161 3.29 4.19 9.64
C ASP A 161 4.45 3.43 10.25
N ASN A 162 5.60 3.47 9.63
CA ASN A 162 6.71 2.67 10.11
C ASN A 162 7.39 3.31 11.31
N PRO A 163 7.03 2.92 12.54
CA PRO A 163 8.05 2.97 13.57
C PRO A 163 9.16 2.01 13.12
N PRO A 164 10.43 2.41 13.13
CA PRO A 164 11.51 1.52 12.79
C PRO A 164 11.38 0.25 13.65
N LEU A 165 11.50 -0.92 13.02
CA LEU A 165 11.49 -2.22 13.69
C LEU A 165 12.78 -2.34 14.52
N ILE A 166 12.86 -1.60 15.62
CA ILE A 166 13.97 -1.70 16.55
C ILE A 166 13.70 -2.94 17.41
N ASN A 167 14.43 -4.01 17.12
CA ASN A 167 14.51 -5.24 17.93
C ASN A 167 13.18 -5.63 18.59
N LEU A 168 12.18 -5.94 17.78
CA LEU A 168 11.06 -6.72 18.28
C LEU A 168 11.63 -8.03 18.80
N SER A 169 11.75 -8.16 20.11
CA SER A 169 12.09 -9.44 20.70
C SER A 169 11.10 -10.46 20.13
N LYS A 170 11.61 -11.62 19.68
CA LYS A 170 10.79 -12.68 19.07
C LYS A 170 9.61 -13.14 19.94
N THR A 171 9.49 -12.60 21.14
CA THR A 171 8.48 -12.89 22.16
C THR A 171 7.43 -11.80 22.34
N CYS A 172 7.56 -10.64 21.67
CA CYS A 172 6.53 -9.60 21.72
C CYS A 172 5.20 -10.13 21.21
N GLY A 173 4.19 -10.13 22.07
CA GLY A 173 2.85 -10.61 21.74
C GLY A 173 2.59 -12.11 21.97
N LEU A 174 3.61 -12.93 22.28
CA LEU A 174 3.46 -14.39 22.51
C LEU A 174 3.51 -14.78 24.00
N THR A 175 3.96 -13.91 24.87
CA THR A 175 4.03 -14.16 26.31
C THR A 175 3.36 -13.05 27.09
N ARG A 176 2.80 -13.35 28.27
CA ARG A 176 2.20 -12.39 29.24
C ARG A 176 3.24 -11.44 29.84
N ILE A 177 4.27 -11.07 29.10
CA ILE A 177 5.34 -10.17 29.54
C ILE A 177 4.85 -8.73 29.38
N SER A 178 5.20 -7.89 30.32
CA SER A 178 4.71 -6.52 30.46
C SER A 178 4.79 -5.72 29.16
N PHE A 179 3.80 -4.88 28.90
CA PHE A 179 3.73 -3.95 27.74
C PHE A 179 4.98 -3.08 27.57
N LEU A 180 5.83 -2.97 28.58
CA LEU A 180 7.04 -2.16 28.58
C LEU A 180 8.15 -2.73 27.69
N ASP A 181 8.22 -4.05 27.53
CA ASP A 181 9.28 -4.71 26.73
C ASP A 181 9.03 -4.70 25.23
N CYS A 182 7.82 -4.31 24.83
CA CYS A 182 7.39 -4.24 23.42
C CYS A 182 7.29 -2.80 22.90
N SER A 183 7.58 -1.81 23.74
CA SER A 183 7.55 -0.41 23.32
C SER A 183 8.87 0.00 22.68
N ASN A 184 8.80 0.59 21.49
CA ASN A 184 9.96 1.23 20.88
C ASN A 184 10.38 2.45 21.71
N ASN A 185 11.66 2.56 22.01
CA ASN A 185 12.18 3.75 22.68
C ASN A 185 12.17 4.94 21.69
N LEU A 186 11.31 5.92 21.93
CA LEU A 186 11.18 7.12 21.09
C LEU A 186 12.50 7.87 20.87
N ARG A 187 13.50 7.71 21.75
CA ARG A 187 14.82 8.32 21.57
C ARG A 187 15.65 7.62 20.49
N GLU A 188 15.44 6.33 20.28
CA GLU A 188 16.11 5.56 19.23
C GLU A 188 15.46 5.80 17.87
N VAL A 189 14.13 5.96 17.84
CA VAL A 189 13.37 6.31 16.64
C VAL A 189 13.79 7.65 16.04
N LYS A 190 14.20 8.63 16.87
CA LYS A 190 14.65 9.96 16.41
C LYS A 190 16.07 10.00 15.86
N LYS A 191 16.84 8.89 15.89
CA LYS A 191 18.22 8.84 15.39
C LYS A 191 18.35 8.31 13.97
N ILE A 192 17.23 7.91 13.36
CA ILE A 192 17.13 7.45 11.99
C ILE A 192 16.56 8.57 11.11
#